data_0a92aa5c1b4b26900cfd65dd41f9a4b4
#
_entry.id   0a92aa5c1b4b26900cfd65dd41f9a4b4
#
_cell.length_a   1.000
_cell.length_b   1.000
_cell.length_c   1.000
_cell.angle_alpha   90.00
_cell.angle_beta   90.00
_cell.angle_gamma   90.00
#
_symmetry.space_group_name_H-M   'P 1'
#
loop_
_entity.id
_entity.type
_entity.pdbx_description
1 polymer ?
#
loop_
_entity_poly.entity_id
_entity_poly.type
_entity_poly.pdbx_seq_one_letter_code
_entity_poly.pdbx_strand_id
1 'polypeptide(L)'
;MDEKRIKGVLFDFDGTLTRPGALDFPAIKRELNCPPDIPILEYLETVPAELKPALMKILESEEEKAAEESFPNAGAEECLLALRDKGVLLGIITRNSLPSVRLALERFETVRLRDFSTVITRDDSLPKPHPDGVHKACERMGLAASDLMVVGDFRFDVLAGKAAGACTVLLTNGRPSVMAPGDPEPDHTVACLKEILQLV
;
A
#
# COMPACT_ATOMS: atom_id res chain seq x y z
N MET A 1 -5.66 -7.98 -30.97
CA MET A 1 -5.79 -7.10 -29.81
C MET A 1 -4.51 -7.29 -29.03
N ASP A 2 -3.66 -6.27 -28.95
CA ASP A 2 -2.47 -6.38 -28.10
C ASP A 2 -2.95 -6.65 -26.66
N GLU A 3 -2.54 -7.76 -26.08
CA GLU A 3 -2.71 -8.01 -24.66
C GLU A 3 -2.07 -6.85 -23.92
N LYS A 4 -2.86 -6.17 -23.12
CA LYS A 4 -2.47 -4.97 -22.38
C LYS A 4 -1.45 -5.41 -21.32
N ARG A 5 -0.17 -5.31 -21.68
CA ARG A 5 0.94 -5.77 -20.84
C ARG A 5 1.17 -4.78 -19.71
N ILE A 6 1.05 -5.24 -18.46
CA ILE A 6 1.42 -4.48 -17.27
C ILE A 6 2.93 -4.18 -17.32
N LYS A 7 3.29 -2.91 -17.17
CA LYS A 7 4.68 -2.42 -17.19
C LYS A 7 5.19 -2.02 -15.81
N GLY A 8 4.27 -1.77 -14.87
CA GLY A 8 4.61 -1.44 -13.49
C GLY A 8 3.62 -2.01 -12.51
N VAL A 9 4.08 -2.33 -11.30
CA VAL A 9 3.24 -2.78 -10.19
C VAL A 9 3.49 -1.87 -9.00
N LEU A 10 2.42 -1.29 -8.48
CA LEU A 10 2.40 -0.41 -7.33
C LEU A 10 1.78 -1.18 -6.16
N PHE A 11 2.59 -1.54 -5.20
CA PHE A 11 2.18 -2.31 -4.04
C PHE A 11 1.81 -1.40 -2.87
N ASP A 12 0.74 -1.71 -2.19
CA ASP A 12 0.60 -1.30 -0.79
C ASP A 12 1.70 -1.94 0.06
N PHE A 13 1.92 -1.42 1.26
CA PHE A 13 3.04 -1.85 2.10
C PHE A 13 2.57 -2.74 3.24
N ASP A 14 1.76 -2.19 4.17
CA ASP A 14 1.37 -2.87 5.40
C ASP A 14 0.25 -3.90 5.14
N GLY A 15 0.55 -5.17 5.40
CA GLY A 15 -0.38 -6.27 5.08
C GLY A 15 -0.27 -6.78 3.65
N THR A 16 0.48 -6.10 2.78
CA THR A 16 0.74 -6.48 1.40
C THR A 16 2.17 -6.95 1.23
N LEU A 17 3.16 -6.05 1.26
CA LEU A 17 4.58 -6.42 1.22
C LEU A 17 5.09 -6.89 2.58
N THR A 18 4.55 -6.36 3.67
CA THR A 18 4.79 -6.87 5.02
C THR A 18 3.65 -7.78 5.48
N ARG A 19 3.91 -8.61 6.47
CA ARG A 19 2.88 -9.50 7.06
C ARG A 19 1.73 -8.70 7.63
N PRO A 20 0.47 -9.13 7.40
CA PRO A 20 -0.68 -8.48 8.01
C PRO A 20 -0.65 -8.54 9.54
N GLY A 21 -1.06 -7.44 10.19
CA GLY A 21 -1.30 -7.40 11.65
C GLY A 21 -0.16 -6.83 12.47
N ALA A 22 0.89 -6.26 11.85
CA ALA A 22 1.93 -5.52 12.57
C ALA A 22 1.36 -4.24 13.23
N LEU A 23 0.44 -3.54 12.55
CA LEU A 23 -0.26 -2.37 13.08
C LEU A 23 -1.56 -2.78 13.78
N ASP A 24 -1.67 -2.55 15.08
CA ASP A 24 -2.93 -2.68 15.85
C ASP A 24 -3.76 -1.40 15.72
N PHE A 25 -4.42 -1.23 14.55
CA PHE A 25 -5.28 -0.07 14.29
C PHE A 25 -6.32 0.20 15.40
N PRO A 26 -7.01 -0.79 15.98
CA PRO A 26 -7.89 -0.58 17.12
C PRO A 26 -7.18 0.02 18.34
N ALA A 27 -5.97 -0.40 18.69
CA ALA A 27 -5.19 0.17 19.79
C ALA A 27 -4.77 1.61 19.49
N ILE A 28 -4.21 1.85 18.31
CA ILE A 28 -3.81 3.18 17.83
C ILE A 28 -5.00 4.15 17.87
N LYS A 29 -6.16 3.74 17.35
CA LYS A 29 -7.38 4.57 17.40
C LYS A 29 -7.82 4.93 18.81
N ARG A 30 -7.74 3.99 19.75
CA ARG A 30 -8.05 4.27 21.17
C ARG A 30 -7.09 5.31 21.77
N GLU A 31 -5.80 5.19 21.49
CA GLU A 31 -4.78 6.12 21.98
C GLU A 31 -4.96 7.53 21.40
N LEU A 32 -5.33 7.62 20.13
CA LEU A 32 -5.61 8.88 19.44
C LEU A 32 -6.98 9.47 19.78
N ASN A 33 -7.85 8.77 20.52
CA ASN A 33 -9.28 9.07 20.67
C ASN A 33 -10.00 9.18 19.31
N CYS A 34 -9.57 8.40 18.32
CA CYS A 34 -10.15 8.33 16.99
C CYS A 34 -11.37 7.38 17.00
N PRO A 35 -12.53 7.78 16.47
CA PRO A 35 -13.66 6.89 16.33
C PRO A 35 -13.33 5.62 15.53
N PRO A 36 -13.90 4.45 15.88
CA PRO A 36 -13.52 3.18 15.26
C PRO A 36 -13.83 3.10 13.76
N ASP A 37 -14.84 3.83 13.30
CA ASP A 37 -15.32 3.86 11.91
C ASP A 37 -14.63 4.93 11.03
N ILE A 38 -13.88 5.85 11.64
CA ILE A 38 -13.14 6.90 10.89
C ILE A 38 -11.70 6.44 10.67
N PRO A 39 -11.16 6.49 9.44
CA PRO A 39 -9.74 6.22 9.22
C PRO A 39 -8.85 7.28 9.90
N ILE A 40 -7.66 6.87 10.39
CA ILE A 40 -6.83 7.70 11.27
C ILE A 40 -6.38 9.00 10.61
N LEU A 41 -5.91 8.96 9.37
CA LEU A 41 -5.43 10.17 8.69
C LEU A 41 -6.56 11.17 8.45
N GLU A 42 -7.75 10.70 8.09
CA GLU A 42 -8.94 11.52 7.91
C GLU A 42 -9.40 12.14 9.24
N TYR A 43 -9.32 11.37 10.34
CA TYR A 43 -9.59 11.91 11.67
C TYR A 43 -8.61 13.04 12.04
N LEU A 44 -7.31 12.86 11.77
CA LEU A 44 -6.28 13.87 12.05
C LEU A 44 -6.48 15.17 11.27
N GLU A 45 -7.21 15.15 10.15
CA GLU A 45 -7.59 16.37 9.43
C GLU A 45 -8.75 17.15 10.11
N THR A 46 -9.50 16.49 10.98
CA THR A 46 -10.64 17.12 11.69
C THR A 46 -10.29 17.68 13.06
N VAL A 47 -9.13 17.31 13.61
CA VAL A 47 -8.70 17.79 14.94
C VAL A 47 -8.18 19.23 14.89
N PRO A 48 -8.24 20.00 16.01
CA PRO A 48 -7.61 21.32 16.10
C PRO A 48 -6.12 21.27 15.71
N ALA A 49 -5.68 22.31 14.98
CA ALA A 49 -4.32 22.37 14.45
C ALA A 49 -3.23 22.26 15.53
N GLU A 50 -3.52 22.74 16.75
CA GLU A 50 -2.63 22.69 17.90
C GLU A 50 -2.41 21.25 18.42
N LEU A 51 -3.39 20.36 18.25
CA LEU A 51 -3.31 18.97 18.71
C LEU A 51 -2.71 18.05 17.66
N LYS A 52 -2.85 18.37 16.38
CA LYS A 52 -2.42 17.52 15.26
C LYS A 52 -0.96 17.06 15.37
N PRO A 53 0.04 17.92 15.70
CA PRO A 53 1.44 17.46 15.81
C PRO A 53 1.66 16.43 16.94
N ALA A 54 0.95 16.55 18.06
CA ALA A 54 1.07 15.61 19.16
C ALA A 54 0.45 14.25 18.80
N LEU A 55 -0.72 14.23 18.18
CA LEU A 55 -1.40 13.03 17.74
C LEU A 55 -0.63 12.34 16.59
N MET A 56 -0.04 13.13 15.69
CA MET A 56 0.80 12.58 14.61
C MET A 56 2.03 11.86 15.18
N LYS A 57 2.68 12.40 16.22
CA LYS A 57 3.80 11.73 16.90
C LYS A 57 3.41 10.39 17.52
N ILE A 58 2.20 10.27 18.05
CA ILE A 58 1.69 9.00 18.56
C ILE A 58 1.58 7.99 17.41
N LEU A 59 0.94 8.39 16.30
CA LEU A 59 0.83 7.54 15.12
C LEU A 59 2.21 7.11 14.61
N GLU A 60 3.14 8.04 14.45
CA GLU A 60 4.51 7.77 14.00
C GLU A 60 5.25 6.80 14.92
N SER A 61 5.10 6.94 16.25
CA SER A 61 5.71 6.03 17.21
C SER A 61 5.16 4.60 17.10
N GLU A 62 3.85 4.45 16.89
CA GLU A 62 3.23 3.13 16.71
C GLU A 62 3.63 2.49 15.37
N GLU A 63 3.73 3.28 14.31
CA GLU A 63 4.23 2.83 13.01
C GLU A 63 5.71 2.40 13.09
N GLU A 64 6.55 3.12 13.82
CA GLU A 64 7.97 2.79 14.01
C GLU A 64 8.12 1.46 14.77
N LYS A 65 7.39 1.27 15.87
CA LYS A 65 7.35 0.00 16.61
C LYS A 65 6.90 -1.16 15.71
N ALA A 66 5.82 -0.95 14.95
CA ALA A 66 5.32 -1.96 14.02
C ALA A 66 6.35 -2.28 12.92
N ALA A 67 7.09 -1.28 12.44
CA ALA A 67 8.14 -1.44 11.43
C ALA A 67 9.34 -2.25 11.98
N GLU A 68 9.75 -2.01 13.24
CA GLU A 68 10.81 -2.78 13.91
C GLU A 68 10.46 -4.27 14.06
N GLU A 69 9.19 -4.59 14.26
CA GLU A 69 8.69 -5.95 14.41
C GLU A 69 8.17 -6.56 13.10
N SER A 70 8.21 -5.80 12.01
CA SER A 70 7.68 -6.21 10.72
C SER A 70 8.56 -7.27 10.06
N PHE A 71 7.91 -8.16 9.29
CA PHE A 71 8.57 -9.17 8.46
C PHE A 71 7.98 -9.11 7.04
N PRO A 72 8.77 -9.52 6.02
CA PRO A 72 8.23 -9.70 4.69
C PRO A 72 7.00 -10.61 4.68
N ASN A 73 6.00 -10.27 3.89
CA ASN A 73 4.87 -11.16 3.66
C ASN A 73 5.33 -12.42 2.89
N ALA A 74 4.60 -13.50 3.03
CA ALA A 74 4.94 -14.76 2.37
C ALA A 74 5.03 -14.57 0.85
N GLY A 75 6.19 -14.87 0.27
CA GLY A 75 6.47 -14.75 -1.15
C GLY A 75 6.67 -13.32 -1.65
N ALA A 76 6.79 -12.31 -0.77
CA ALA A 76 6.94 -10.91 -1.17
C ALA A 76 8.27 -10.69 -1.93
N GLU A 77 9.38 -11.13 -1.36
CA GLU A 77 10.68 -10.91 -2.00
C GLU A 77 10.81 -11.70 -3.30
N GLU A 78 10.34 -12.95 -3.34
CA GLU A 78 10.34 -13.76 -4.55
C GLU A 78 9.47 -13.14 -5.65
N CYS A 79 8.31 -12.59 -5.30
CA CYS A 79 7.43 -11.91 -6.24
C CYS A 79 8.11 -10.65 -6.80
N LEU A 80 8.67 -9.80 -5.95
CA LEU A 80 9.35 -8.57 -6.34
C LEU A 80 10.56 -8.85 -7.25
N LEU A 81 11.38 -9.84 -6.89
CA LEU A 81 12.53 -10.25 -7.71
C LEU A 81 12.09 -10.76 -9.08
N ALA A 82 11.09 -11.62 -9.13
CA ALA A 82 10.59 -12.18 -10.38
C ALA A 82 9.96 -11.11 -11.30
N LEU A 83 9.24 -10.13 -10.75
CA LEU A 83 8.72 -9.00 -11.51
C LEU A 83 9.85 -8.12 -12.07
N ARG A 84 10.87 -7.84 -11.27
CA ARG A 84 12.06 -7.10 -11.71
C ARG A 84 12.78 -7.82 -12.84
N ASP A 85 12.94 -9.14 -12.74
CA ASP A 85 13.59 -9.95 -13.78
C ASP A 85 12.78 -9.98 -15.10
N LYS A 86 11.46 -9.77 -15.03
CA LYS A 86 10.60 -9.54 -16.21
C LYS A 86 10.68 -8.10 -16.76
N GLY A 87 11.45 -7.21 -16.12
CA GLY A 87 11.58 -5.79 -16.51
C GLY A 87 10.39 -4.93 -16.09
N VAL A 88 9.58 -5.37 -15.11
CA VAL A 88 8.45 -4.63 -14.57
C VAL A 88 8.95 -3.64 -13.53
N LEU A 89 8.51 -2.38 -13.62
CA LEU A 89 8.84 -1.34 -12.64
C LEU A 89 8.08 -1.60 -11.33
N LEU A 90 8.79 -1.50 -10.22
CA LEU A 90 8.22 -1.70 -8.88
C LEU A 90 8.00 -0.36 -8.20
N GLY A 91 6.87 -0.20 -7.52
CA GLY A 91 6.58 0.96 -6.68
C GLY A 91 5.87 0.58 -5.39
N ILE A 92 5.94 1.47 -4.41
CA ILE A 92 5.18 1.39 -3.15
C ILE A 92 4.20 2.57 -3.10
N ILE A 93 2.97 2.31 -2.64
CA ILE A 93 2.00 3.32 -2.26
C ILE A 93 1.44 2.98 -0.89
N THR A 94 1.67 3.83 0.11
CA THR A 94 1.28 3.55 1.49
C THR A 94 0.67 4.76 2.18
N ARG A 95 -0.12 4.51 3.21
CA ARG A 95 -0.61 5.54 4.15
C ARG A 95 0.38 5.77 5.29
N ASN A 96 1.48 5.05 5.29
CA ASN A 96 2.55 5.10 6.29
C ASN A 96 3.60 6.17 5.94
N SER A 97 4.51 6.46 6.87
CA SER A 97 5.63 7.40 6.68
C SER A 97 6.80 6.74 5.94
N LEU A 98 7.62 7.55 5.28
CA LEU A 98 8.84 7.05 4.63
C LEU A 98 9.86 6.45 5.63
N PRO A 99 10.09 7.03 6.83
CA PRO A 99 10.94 6.41 7.85
C PRO A 99 10.51 4.99 8.22
N SER A 100 9.21 4.77 8.48
CA SER A 100 8.68 3.45 8.83
C SER A 100 8.82 2.43 7.69
N VAL A 101 8.57 2.85 6.43
CA VAL A 101 8.81 1.99 5.26
C VAL A 101 10.29 1.58 5.16
N ARG A 102 11.22 2.52 5.37
CA ARG A 102 12.66 2.23 5.35
C ARG A 102 13.05 1.23 6.42
N LEU A 103 12.59 1.46 7.66
CA LEU A 103 12.88 0.61 8.80
C LEU A 103 12.37 -0.82 8.58
N ALA A 104 11.14 -0.97 8.13
CA ALA A 104 10.56 -2.28 7.82
C ALA A 104 11.30 -2.99 6.66
N LEU A 105 11.75 -2.27 5.63
CA LEU A 105 12.53 -2.84 4.53
C LEU A 105 13.94 -3.32 4.95
N GLU A 106 14.48 -2.88 6.09
CA GLU A 106 15.72 -3.43 6.65
C GLU A 106 15.58 -4.89 7.09
N ARG A 107 14.34 -5.33 7.36
CA ARG A 107 14.02 -6.72 7.73
C ARG A 107 13.88 -7.67 6.53
N PHE A 108 13.87 -7.14 5.31
CA PHE A 108 13.89 -7.94 4.09
C PHE A 108 15.32 -8.47 3.85
N GLU A 109 15.45 -9.66 3.29
CA GLU A 109 16.78 -10.27 3.06
C GLU A 109 17.44 -9.72 1.79
N THR A 110 16.69 -9.59 0.70
CA THR A 110 17.21 -9.31 -0.64
C THR A 110 16.74 -8.00 -1.22
N VAL A 111 15.54 -7.52 -0.85
CA VAL A 111 14.92 -6.31 -1.41
C VAL A 111 15.22 -5.10 -0.52
N ARG A 112 15.53 -3.96 -1.14
CA ARG A 112 15.83 -2.69 -0.48
C ARG A 112 15.03 -1.55 -1.12
N LEU A 113 14.95 -0.41 -0.45
CA LEU A 113 14.23 0.78 -0.94
C LEU A 113 14.67 1.18 -2.38
N ARG A 114 15.95 1.02 -2.70
CA ARG A 114 16.51 1.35 -4.02
C ARG A 114 16.01 0.45 -5.17
N ASP A 115 15.39 -0.66 -4.86
CA ASP A 115 14.83 -1.58 -5.86
C ASP A 115 13.46 -1.11 -6.37
N PHE A 116 12.88 -0.10 -5.71
CA PHE A 116 11.62 0.52 -6.12
C PHE A 116 11.87 1.78 -6.93
N SER A 117 11.24 1.87 -8.09
CA SER A 117 11.29 3.04 -8.98
C SER A 117 10.60 4.26 -8.37
N THR A 118 9.63 4.03 -7.49
CA THR A 118 8.94 5.08 -6.72
C THR A 118 8.43 4.56 -5.39
N VAL A 119 8.41 5.45 -4.41
CA VAL A 119 7.73 5.23 -3.12
C VAL A 119 6.86 6.46 -2.87
N ILE A 120 5.58 6.23 -2.74
CA ILE A 120 4.55 7.25 -2.45
C ILE A 120 4.05 6.99 -1.04
N THR A 121 4.27 7.95 -0.15
CA THR A 121 3.87 7.91 1.25
C THR A 121 2.76 8.92 1.53
N ARG A 122 2.26 8.98 2.77
CA ARG A 122 1.28 9.99 3.17
C ARG A 122 1.78 11.44 3.03
N ASP A 123 3.10 11.63 3.02
CA ASP A 123 3.71 12.96 2.89
C ASP A 123 3.81 13.41 1.43
N ASP A 124 3.72 12.46 0.49
CA ASP A 124 3.81 12.73 -0.95
C ASP A 124 2.46 13.06 -1.59
N SER A 125 1.37 12.50 -1.06
CA SER A 125 0.06 12.53 -1.74
C SER A 125 -1.11 12.54 -0.77
N LEU A 126 -2.30 12.89 -1.28
CA LEU A 126 -3.54 12.60 -0.57
C LEU A 126 -3.64 11.08 -0.31
N PRO A 127 -4.08 10.67 0.90
CA PRO A 127 -4.09 9.25 1.25
C PRO A 127 -5.12 8.46 0.43
N LYS A 128 -4.83 7.18 0.19
CA LYS A 128 -5.82 6.24 -0.35
C LYS A 128 -7.10 6.26 0.52
N PRO A 129 -8.30 6.28 -0.03
CA PRO A 129 -8.66 5.88 -1.40
C PRO A 129 -8.56 6.97 -2.48
N HIS A 130 -7.98 8.15 -2.21
CA HIS A 130 -7.78 9.18 -3.22
C HIS A 130 -6.78 8.69 -4.29
N PRO A 131 -7.02 8.93 -5.61
CA PRO A 131 -6.15 8.46 -6.69
C PRO A 131 -4.83 9.23 -6.84
N ASP A 132 -4.64 10.33 -6.12
CA ASP A 132 -3.48 11.24 -6.25
C ASP A 132 -2.13 10.50 -6.17
N GLY A 133 -1.99 9.57 -5.22
CA GLY A 133 -0.77 8.79 -5.07
C GLY A 133 -0.49 7.87 -6.27
N VAL A 134 -1.54 7.30 -6.88
CA VAL A 134 -1.39 6.47 -8.09
C VAL A 134 -0.97 7.33 -9.28
N HIS A 135 -1.56 8.52 -9.45
CA HIS A 135 -1.17 9.45 -10.52
C HIS A 135 0.28 9.90 -10.37
N LYS A 136 0.72 10.25 -9.15
CA LYS A 136 2.13 10.60 -8.87
C LYS A 136 3.09 9.44 -9.13
N ALA A 137 2.67 8.21 -8.82
CA ALA A 137 3.46 7.02 -9.16
C ALA A 137 3.59 6.87 -10.67
N CYS A 138 2.50 7.03 -11.44
CA CYS A 138 2.52 7.01 -12.90
C CYS A 138 3.49 8.05 -13.47
N GLU A 139 3.43 9.29 -12.97
CA GLU A 139 4.33 10.37 -13.38
C GLU A 139 5.80 10.01 -13.11
N ARG A 140 6.13 9.59 -11.88
CA ARG A 140 7.50 9.23 -11.48
C ARG A 140 8.05 8.02 -12.24
N MET A 141 7.18 7.08 -12.62
CA MET A 141 7.55 5.86 -13.36
C MET A 141 7.52 6.06 -14.88
N GLY A 142 6.98 7.17 -15.38
CA GLY A 142 6.79 7.42 -16.82
C GLY A 142 5.78 6.47 -17.47
N LEU A 143 4.76 6.03 -16.73
CA LEU A 143 3.74 5.08 -17.17
C LEU A 143 2.36 5.72 -17.26
N ALA A 144 1.53 5.23 -18.18
CA ALA A 144 0.09 5.49 -18.12
C ALA A 144 -0.55 4.64 -17.01
N ALA A 145 -1.61 5.14 -16.37
CA ALA A 145 -2.33 4.37 -15.36
C ALA A 145 -2.81 3.01 -15.90
N SER A 146 -3.15 2.95 -17.17
CA SER A 146 -3.55 1.71 -17.84
C SER A 146 -2.45 0.65 -17.96
N ASP A 147 -1.18 1.03 -17.80
CA ASP A 147 -0.02 0.13 -17.83
C ASP A 147 0.42 -0.26 -16.41
N LEU A 148 -0.25 0.30 -15.39
CA LEU A 148 0.04 0.08 -13.98
C LEU A 148 -0.97 -0.87 -13.34
N MET A 149 -0.47 -1.75 -12.47
CA MET A 149 -1.27 -2.59 -11.59
C MET A 149 -1.11 -2.11 -10.16
N VAL A 150 -2.21 -1.88 -9.43
CA VAL A 150 -2.22 -1.56 -8.00
C VAL A 150 -2.61 -2.81 -7.23
N VAL A 151 -1.74 -3.23 -6.32
CA VAL A 151 -1.92 -4.43 -5.49
C VAL A 151 -1.98 -4.01 -4.03
N GLY A 152 -3.03 -4.38 -3.34
CA GLY A 152 -3.19 -4.12 -1.91
C GLY A 152 -4.10 -5.11 -1.22
N ASP A 153 -4.07 -5.13 0.11
CA ASP A 153 -4.88 -6.04 0.93
C ASP A 153 -6.14 -5.38 1.49
N PHE A 154 -6.34 -4.09 1.19
CA PHE A 154 -7.48 -3.34 1.70
C PHE A 154 -8.28 -2.64 0.58
N ARG A 155 -9.57 -2.36 0.85
CA ARG A 155 -10.47 -1.72 -0.10
C ARG A 155 -9.94 -0.38 -0.66
N PHE A 156 -9.16 0.38 0.13
CA PHE A 156 -8.64 1.67 -0.31
C PHE A 156 -7.66 1.57 -1.48
N ASP A 157 -6.96 0.46 -1.61
CA ASP A 157 -6.05 0.20 -2.74
C ASP A 157 -6.83 0.02 -4.04
N VAL A 158 -7.88 -0.79 -3.96
CA VAL A 158 -8.79 -1.02 -5.09
C VAL A 158 -9.47 0.28 -5.50
N LEU A 159 -10.02 1.04 -4.54
CA LEU A 159 -10.69 2.31 -4.80
C LEU A 159 -9.75 3.33 -5.47
N ALA A 160 -8.53 3.50 -4.93
CA ALA A 160 -7.54 4.42 -5.49
C ALA A 160 -7.12 4.01 -6.90
N GLY A 161 -6.84 2.71 -7.12
CA GLY A 161 -6.46 2.17 -8.42
C GLY A 161 -7.56 2.33 -9.46
N LYS A 162 -8.81 1.97 -9.12
CA LYS A 162 -9.97 2.16 -10.01
C LYS A 162 -10.20 3.62 -10.37
N ALA A 163 -10.15 4.51 -9.39
CA ALA A 163 -10.31 5.95 -9.62
C ALA A 163 -9.22 6.53 -10.53
N ALA A 164 -8.01 5.97 -10.49
CA ALA A 164 -6.91 6.36 -11.37
C ALA A 164 -6.95 5.69 -12.76
N GLY A 165 -7.78 4.67 -12.97
CA GLY A 165 -7.83 3.90 -14.22
C GLY A 165 -6.73 2.84 -14.36
N ALA A 166 -6.14 2.41 -13.24
CA ALA A 166 -5.17 1.31 -13.18
C ALA A 166 -5.87 -0.05 -13.07
N CYS A 167 -5.15 -1.12 -13.40
CA CYS A 167 -5.56 -2.49 -13.07
C CYS A 167 -5.47 -2.68 -11.55
N THR A 168 -6.46 -3.31 -10.93
CA THR A 168 -6.52 -3.46 -9.47
C THR A 168 -6.54 -4.91 -9.05
N VAL A 169 -5.74 -5.25 -8.04
CA VAL A 169 -5.65 -6.58 -7.47
C VAL A 169 -5.85 -6.51 -5.96
N LEU A 170 -6.86 -7.21 -5.46
CA LEU A 170 -7.08 -7.41 -4.03
C LEU A 170 -6.31 -8.65 -3.57
N LEU A 171 -5.33 -8.45 -2.69
CA LEU A 171 -4.60 -9.52 -2.01
C LEU A 171 -5.34 -9.90 -0.73
N THR A 172 -5.96 -11.06 -0.69
CA THR A 172 -6.75 -11.48 0.48
C THR A 172 -5.90 -12.07 1.62
N ASN A 173 -4.70 -12.52 1.34
CA ASN A 173 -3.89 -13.29 2.32
C ASN A 173 -4.66 -14.49 2.90
N GLY A 174 -5.55 -15.11 2.09
CA GLY A 174 -6.41 -16.20 2.52
C GLY A 174 -7.55 -15.81 3.47
N ARG A 175 -7.85 -14.51 3.62
CA ARG A 175 -8.93 -13.98 4.45
C ARG A 175 -10.17 -13.65 3.61
N PRO A 176 -11.35 -13.47 4.23
CA PRO A 176 -12.52 -12.93 3.54
C PRO A 176 -12.23 -11.56 2.92
N SER A 177 -12.94 -11.24 1.84
CA SER A 177 -12.83 -9.93 1.17
C SER A 177 -13.18 -8.80 2.13
N VAL A 178 -12.41 -7.71 2.05
CA VAL A 178 -12.58 -6.47 2.82
C VAL A 178 -13.39 -5.41 2.06
N MET A 179 -13.89 -5.74 0.87
CA MET A 179 -14.71 -4.83 0.06
C MET A 179 -16.07 -4.60 0.74
N ALA A 180 -16.54 -3.36 0.71
CA ALA A 180 -17.84 -2.99 1.25
C ALA A 180 -18.92 -3.06 0.16
N PRO A 181 -20.21 -3.23 0.54
CA PRO A 181 -21.32 -3.14 -0.41
C PRO A 181 -21.30 -1.81 -1.17
N GLY A 182 -21.30 -1.89 -2.50
CA GLY A 182 -21.26 -0.72 -3.39
C GLY A 182 -19.86 -0.28 -3.81
N ASP A 183 -18.80 -0.86 -3.26
CA ASP A 183 -17.45 -0.65 -3.80
C ASP A 183 -17.34 -1.26 -5.22
N PRO A 184 -16.53 -0.68 -6.11
CA PRO A 184 -16.21 -1.31 -7.39
C PRO A 184 -15.43 -2.60 -7.15
N GLU A 185 -15.76 -3.65 -7.91
CA GLU A 185 -15.03 -4.91 -7.85
C GLU A 185 -13.58 -4.72 -8.31
N PRO A 186 -12.58 -5.37 -7.64
CA PRO A 186 -11.23 -5.42 -8.16
C PRO A 186 -11.19 -6.16 -9.51
N ASP A 187 -10.21 -5.86 -10.36
CA ASP A 187 -10.05 -6.59 -11.63
C ASP A 187 -9.62 -8.04 -11.39
N HIS A 188 -8.82 -8.24 -10.31
CA HIS A 188 -8.40 -9.57 -9.87
C HIS A 188 -8.44 -9.66 -8.35
N THR A 189 -8.65 -10.87 -7.85
CA THR A 189 -8.51 -11.22 -6.44
C THR A 189 -7.57 -12.41 -6.32
N VAL A 190 -6.55 -12.28 -5.49
CA VAL A 190 -5.52 -13.31 -5.28
C VAL A 190 -5.39 -13.66 -3.80
N ALA A 191 -5.01 -14.90 -3.51
CA ALA A 191 -4.78 -15.32 -2.13
C ALA A 191 -3.36 -15.08 -1.65
N CYS A 192 -2.38 -15.02 -2.54
CA CYS A 192 -0.98 -14.77 -2.21
C CYS A 192 -0.24 -14.00 -3.32
N LEU A 193 0.88 -13.37 -2.97
CA LEU A 193 1.67 -12.55 -3.89
C LEU A 193 2.23 -13.33 -5.09
N LYS A 194 2.44 -14.63 -4.97
CA LYS A 194 2.94 -15.45 -6.08
C LYS A 194 1.98 -15.46 -7.28
N GLU A 195 0.68 -15.33 -7.05
CA GLU A 195 -0.33 -15.33 -8.11
C GLU A 195 -0.26 -14.07 -8.99
N ILE A 196 0.32 -12.97 -8.49
CA ILE A 196 0.57 -11.74 -9.25
C ILE A 196 1.41 -12.02 -10.51
N LEU A 197 2.34 -12.97 -10.44
CA LEU A 197 3.25 -13.31 -11.54
C LEU A 197 2.54 -13.89 -12.78
N GLN A 198 1.29 -14.32 -12.62
CA GLN A 198 0.45 -14.83 -13.71
C GLN A 198 -0.37 -13.72 -14.40
N LEU A 199 -0.40 -12.53 -13.80
CA LEU A 199 -1.16 -11.37 -14.29
C LEU A 199 -0.28 -10.39 -15.08
N VAL A 200 1.05 -10.65 -15.19
CA VAL A 200 2.06 -9.76 -15.78
C VAL A 200 2.90 -10.46 -16.83
#